data_de15a007ec5fc8d6f6c9aecd25df7a74
#
_entry.id   de15a007ec5fc8d6f6c9aecd25df7a74
#
_cell.length_a   1.000
_cell.length_b   1.000
_cell.length_c   1.000
_cell.angle_alpha   90.00
_cell.angle_beta   90.00
_cell.angle_gamma   90.00
#
_symmetry.space_group_name_H-M   'P 1'
#
loop_
_entity.id
_entity.type
_entity.pdbx_description
1 polymer ?
#
loop_
_entity_poly.entity_id
_entity_poly.type
_entity_poly.pdbx_seq_one_letter_code
_entity_poly.pdbx_strand_id
1 'polypeptide(L)'
;MMQVNPGWSVSIEGIDNYTAGRPTIFVANHQSFLDMPLTYLLPWTMKWVSKKSLFYIPFLGWITWMTGHLGIDRRSLSSVKRLDKLVEPIQAGIPAMIFPEGTRTSAGELRRFKNGAFTLARQYNFRIQPLVLEGGHLAMPAGSWKLHFRQRFYIRILEPVDPQQFDTVEELRDYVRKQIARKLESLRSDKRHSTA
;
A
#
# COMPACT_ATOMS: atom_id res chain seq x y z
N MET A 1 -20.53 -0.88 -2.06
CA MET A 1 -19.95 -1.21 -0.73
C MET A 1 -20.08 -2.71 -0.51
N MET A 2 -18.99 -3.40 -0.23
CA MET A 2 -18.95 -4.85 -0.01
C MET A 2 -18.94 -5.14 1.49
N GLN A 3 -19.77 -6.07 1.95
CA GLN A 3 -19.79 -6.53 3.35
C GLN A 3 -18.82 -7.71 3.48
N VAL A 4 -17.84 -7.60 4.37
CA VAL A 4 -16.79 -8.62 4.58
C VAL A 4 -17.17 -9.56 5.73
N ASN A 5 -17.86 -9.03 6.74
CA ASN A 5 -18.47 -9.78 7.85
C ASN A 5 -19.59 -8.92 8.45
N PRO A 6 -20.41 -9.43 9.42
CA PRO A 6 -21.54 -8.69 9.99
C PRO A 6 -21.23 -7.33 10.64
N GLY A 7 -20.00 -6.90 10.68
CA GLY A 7 -19.62 -5.60 11.25
C GLY A 7 -18.65 -4.79 10.38
N TRP A 8 -18.14 -5.37 9.29
CA TRP A 8 -17.14 -4.71 8.45
C TRP A 8 -17.65 -4.54 7.04
N SER A 9 -17.55 -3.33 6.54
CA SER A 9 -17.84 -3.00 5.15
C SER A 9 -16.65 -2.33 4.49
N VAL A 10 -16.45 -2.61 3.20
CA VAL A 10 -15.37 -2.05 2.39
C VAL A 10 -15.95 -1.33 1.19
N SER A 11 -15.53 -0.10 0.97
CA SER A 11 -15.81 0.68 -0.24
C SER A 11 -14.55 0.75 -1.08
N ILE A 12 -14.61 0.24 -2.31
CA ILE A 12 -13.52 0.28 -3.28
C ILE A 12 -13.94 1.20 -4.41
N GLU A 13 -13.09 2.16 -4.78
CA GLU A 13 -13.32 3.06 -5.92
C GLU A 13 -12.04 3.27 -6.72
N GLY A 14 -12.19 3.57 -8.00
CA GLY A 14 -11.09 3.82 -8.92
C GLY A 14 -10.43 2.54 -9.43
N ILE A 15 -11.15 1.42 -9.48
CA ILE A 15 -10.64 0.14 -10.02
C ILE A 15 -10.18 0.34 -11.48
N ASP A 16 -10.91 1.14 -12.25
CA ASP A 16 -10.63 1.42 -13.66
C ASP A 16 -9.36 2.27 -13.88
N ASN A 17 -8.84 2.90 -12.83
CA ASN A 17 -7.56 3.63 -12.89
C ASN A 17 -6.35 2.69 -13.03
N TYR A 18 -6.51 1.39 -12.81
CA TYR A 18 -5.44 0.43 -12.99
C TYR A 18 -5.67 -0.47 -14.20
N THR A 19 -4.67 -0.54 -15.07
CA THR A 19 -4.65 -1.46 -16.20
C THR A 19 -3.74 -2.64 -15.91
N ALA A 20 -4.31 -3.84 -15.82
CA ALA A 20 -3.56 -5.07 -15.59
C ALA A 20 -2.55 -5.35 -16.73
N GLY A 21 -1.47 -6.05 -16.40
CA GLY A 21 -0.40 -6.39 -17.35
C GLY A 21 0.61 -5.27 -17.62
N ARG A 22 0.36 -4.04 -17.16
CA ARG A 22 1.37 -2.98 -17.24
C ARG A 22 2.33 -3.03 -16.05
N PRO A 23 3.65 -2.87 -16.27
CA PRO A 23 4.63 -2.81 -15.20
C PRO A 23 4.31 -1.69 -14.20
N THR A 24 3.88 -2.07 -12.98
CA THR A 24 3.30 -1.13 -12.02
C THR A 24 3.77 -1.41 -10.60
N ILE A 25 4.04 -0.35 -9.85
CA ILE A 25 4.27 -0.37 -8.41
C ILE A 25 3.10 0.35 -7.72
N PHE A 26 2.31 -0.36 -6.95
CA PHE A 26 1.33 0.22 -6.04
C PHE A 26 2.04 0.82 -4.83
N VAL A 27 1.69 2.04 -4.51
CA VAL A 27 2.22 2.79 -3.35
C VAL A 27 1.06 3.22 -2.47
N ALA A 28 1.04 2.78 -1.21
CA ALA A 28 -0.04 3.07 -0.29
C ALA A 28 0.45 3.62 1.06
N ASN A 29 -0.42 4.36 1.75
CA ASN A 29 -0.24 4.66 3.16
C ASN A 29 -0.42 3.40 4.02
N HIS A 30 0.20 3.36 5.22
CA HIS A 30 0.20 2.19 6.10
C HIS A 30 -0.19 2.55 7.52
N GLN A 31 -1.41 2.19 7.93
CA GLN A 31 -2.00 2.56 9.21
C GLN A 31 -2.22 1.36 10.13
N SER A 32 -2.44 0.17 9.56
CA SER A 32 -2.86 -1.01 10.31
C SER A 32 -2.23 -2.28 9.77
N PHE A 33 -2.24 -3.34 10.57
CA PHE A 33 -1.96 -4.70 10.09
C PHE A 33 -3.02 -5.16 9.07
N LEU A 34 -4.23 -4.63 9.17
CA LEU A 34 -5.34 -4.95 8.28
C LEU A 34 -5.18 -4.37 6.86
N ASP A 35 -4.27 -3.42 6.65
CA ASP A 35 -4.05 -2.84 5.33
C ASP A 35 -3.63 -3.91 4.30
N MET A 36 -2.83 -4.88 4.74
CA MET A 36 -2.43 -5.99 3.86
C MET A 36 -3.63 -6.87 3.45
N PRO A 37 -4.39 -7.49 4.37
CA PRO A 37 -5.56 -8.29 3.99
C PRO A 37 -6.60 -7.50 3.19
N LEU A 38 -6.79 -6.20 3.45
CA LEU A 38 -7.72 -5.38 2.69
C LEU A 38 -7.34 -5.27 1.20
N THR A 39 -6.06 -5.25 0.86
CA THR A 39 -5.66 -5.17 -0.55
C THR A 39 -5.83 -6.50 -1.29
N TYR A 40 -6.04 -7.65 -0.60
CA TYR A 40 -6.45 -8.89 -1.25
C TYR A 40 -7.90 -8.87 -1.76
N LEU A 41 -8.67 -7.85 -1.39
CA LEU A 41 -10.01 -7.63 -1.96
C LEU A 41 -9.96 -7.00 -3.35
N LEU A 42 -8.78 -6.56 -3.81
CA LEU A 42 -8.58 -6.06 -5.17
C LEU A 42 -8.56 -7.23 -6.16
N PRO A 43 -9.08 -7.05 -7.39
CA PRO A 43 -9.30 -8.15 -8.33
C PRO A 43 -8.03 -8.62 -9.07
N TRP A 44 -6.84 -8.27 -8.59
CA TRP A 44 -5.56 -8.66 -9.20
C TRP A 44 -4.56 -9.15 -8.15
N THR A 45 -3.71 -10.08 -8.59
CA THR A 45 -2.61 -10.59 -7.77
C THR A 45 -1.45 -9.61 -7.76
N MET A 46 -0.80 -9.42 -6.62
CA MET A 46 0.36 -8.54 -6.50
C MET A 46 1.45 -9.13 -5.60
N LYS A 47 2.70 -8.76 -5.84
CA LYS A 47 3.84 -9.08 -4.97
C LYS A 47 3.99 -8.00 -3.89
N TRP A 48 4.14 -8.42 -2.64
CA TRP A 48 4.21 -7.51 -1.51
C TRP A 48 5.60 -7.40 -0.96
N VAL A 49 5.93 -6.18 -0.56
CA VAL A 49 7.17 -5.90 0.17
C VAL A 49 6.84 -5.82 1.65
N SER A 50 7.26 -6.81 2.40
CA SER A 50 6.99 -6.92 3.82
C SER A 50 8.27 -6.97 4.66
N LYS A 51 8.15 -6.83 5.99
CA LYS A 51 9.28 -6.96 6.90
C LYS A 51 9.70 -8.42 6.97
N LYS A 52 11.02 -8.70 6.86
CA LYS A 52 11.57 -10.07 6.93
C LYS A 52 11.09 -10.84 8.17
N SER A 53 10.89 -10.16 9.32
CA SER A 53 10.40 -10.81 10.54
C SER A 53 8.99 -11.39 10.43
N LEU A 54 8.16 -11.00 9.47
CA LEU A 54 6.83 -11.59 9.26
C LEU A 54 6.92 -13.01 8.73
N PHE A 55 8.02 -13.39 8.07
CA PHE A 55 8.26 -14.73 7.57
C PHE A 55 8.52 -15.77 8.69
N TYR A 56 8.82 -15.30 9.90
CA TYR A 56 9.04 -16.18 11.06
C TYR A 56 7.78 -16.39 11.91
N ILE A 57 6.67 -15.73 11.57
CA ILE A 57 5.39 -15.95 12.26
C ILE A 57 4.74 -17.19 11.68
N PRO A 58 4.40 -18.20 12.50
CA PRO A 58 3.70 -19.42 12.04
C PRO A 58 2.46 -19.07 11.21
N PHE A 59 2.14 -19.87 10.21
CA PHE A 59 1.07 -19.69 9.22
C PHE A 59 1.26 -18.46 8.33
N LEU A 60 1.44 -17.26 8.89
CA LEU A 60 1.63 -16.04 8.11
C LEU A 60 2.94 -16.08 7.30
N GLY A 61 4.03 -16.57 7.91
CA GLY A 61 5.30 -16.74 7.23
C GLY A 61 5.22 -17.75 6.09
N TRP A 62 4.51 -18.85 6.28
CA TRP A 62 4.29 -19.85 5.23
C TRP A 62 3.48 -19.29 4.06
N ILE A 63 2.37 -18.60 4.33
CA ILE A 63 1.59 -17.93 3.29
C ILE A 63 2.45 -16.92 2.53
N THR A 64 3.20 -16.08 3.25
CA THR A 64 4.06 -15.06 2.65
C THR A 64 5.17 -15.67 1.80
N TRP A 65 5.72 -16.81 2.22
CA TRP A 65 6.73 -17.54 1.46
C TRP A 65 6.13 -18.24 0.24
N MET A 66 5.02 -18.95 0.38
CA MET A 66 4.34 -19.67 -0.71
C MET A 66 3.85 -18.72 -1.81
N THR A 67 3.39 -17.52 -1.44
CA THR A 67 2.94 -16.50 -2.40
C THR A 67 4.10 -15.73 -3.04
N GLY A 68 5.35 -16.02 -2.64
CA GLY A 68 6.55 -15.41 -3.20
C GLY A 68 6.65 -13.92 -2.93
N HIS A 69 6.18 -13.47 -1.77
CA HIS A 69 6.31 -12.08 -1.34
C HIS A 69 7.76 -11.77 -0.94
N LEU A 70 8.16 -10.51 -1.07
CA LEU A 70 9.52 -10.08 -0.80
C LEU A 70 9.69 -9.63 0.66
N GLY A 71 10.53 -10.35 1.40
CA GLY A 71 10.96 -9.95 2.74
C GLY A 71 12.17 -9.03 2.71
N ILE A 72 12.04 -7.81 3.22
CA ILE A 72 13.17 -6.88 3.34
C ILE A 72 13.49 -6.55 4.80
N ASP A 73 14.78 -6.36 5.08
CA ASP A 73 15.22 -5.76 6.33
C ASP A 73 15.29 -4.24 6.15
N ARG A 74 14.36 -3.54 6.76
CA ARG A 74 14.16 -2.08 6.59
C ARG A 74 15.28 -1.23 7.19
N ARG A 75 16.21 -1.82 7.95
CA ARG A 75 17.35 -1.14 8.57
C ARG A 75 18.63 -1.24 7.75
N SER A 76 18.69 -2.14 6.77
CA SER A 76 19.87 -2.37 5.95
C SER A 76 19.90 -1.50 4.71
N LEU A 77 21.04 -0.91 4.40
CA LEU A 77 21.31 -0.21 3.12
C LEU A 77 21.10 -1.15 1.91
N SER A 78 21.29 -2.46 2.10
CA SER A 78 21.01 -3.48 1.09
C SER A 78 19.52 -3.65 0.78
N SER A 79 18.62 -2.99 1.50
CA SER A 79 17.17 -3.06 1.27
C SER A 79 16.77 -2.57 -0.11
N VAL A 80 17.43 -1.53 -0.62
CA VAL A 80 17.16 -0.98 -1.96
C VAL A 80 17.56 -2.01 -3.01
N LYS A 81 18.76 -2.60 -2.92
CA LYS A 81 19.21 -3.68 -3.82
C LYS A 81 18.30 -4.91 -3.81
N ARG A 82 17.61 -5.18 -2.71
CA ARG A 82 16.65 -6.29 -2.64
C ARG A 82 15.35 -6.00 -3.40
N LEU A 83 14.99 -4.73 -3.59
CA LEU A 83 13.83 -4.37 -4.41
C LEU A 83 14.02 -4.76 -5.88
N ASP A 84 15.27 -4.92 -6.34
CA ASP A 84 15.57 -5.39 -7.71
C ASP A 84 14.95 -6.77 -7.99
N LYS A 85 14.71 -7.58 -6.95
CA LYS A 85 14.00 -8.87 -7.08
C LYS A 85 12.53 -8.72 -7.51
N LEU A 86 11.99 -7.52 -7.47
CA LEU A 86 10.64 -7.22 -7.96
C LEU A 86 10.64 -6.88 -9.45
N VAL A 87 11.79 -6.61 -10.05
CA VAL A 87 11.90 -6.15 -11.45
C VAL A 87 11.29 -7.19 -12.40
N GLU A 88 11.76 -8.43 -12.31
CA GLU A 88 11.28 -9.51 -13.17
C GLU A 88 9.76 -9.76 -13.03
N PRO A 89 9.18 -9.94 -11.82
CA PRO A 89 7.73 -10.05 -11.68
C PRO A 89 6.96 -8.85 -12.22
N ILE A 90 7.44 -7.62 -11.97
CA ILE A 90 6.76 -6.42 -12.45
C ILE A 90 6.79 -6.34 -13.97
N GLN A 91 7.92 -6.65 -14.60
CA GLN A 91 8.05 -6.72 -16.07
C GLN A 91 7.16 -7.79 -16.67
N ALA A 92 6.95 -8.90 -15.97
CA ALA A 92 6.01 -9.94 -16.33
C ALA A 92 4.51 -9.55 -16.09
N GLY A 93 4.23 -8.30 -15.70
CA GLY A 93 2.88 -7.79 -15.49
C GLY A 93 2.29 -8.06 -14.12
N ILE A 94 3.05 -8.62 -13.16
CA ILE A 94 2.61 -8.82 -11.78
C ILE A 94 3.01 -7.58 -10.96
N PRO A 95 2.07 -6.72 -10.56
CA PRO A 95 2.40 -5.50 -9.86
C PRO A 95 2.99 -5.78 -8.46
N ALA A 96 3.81 -4.86 -7.97
CA ALA A 96 4.30 -4.88 -6.60
C ALA A 96 3.53 -3.89 -5.72
N MET A 97 3.27 -4.25 -4.47
CA MET A 97 2.71 -3.36 -3.44
C MET A 97 3.79 -2.98 -2.44
N ILE A 98 4.01 -1.68 -2.28
CA ILE A 98 5.00 -1.12 -1.36
C ILE A 98 4.35 -0.08 -0.45
N PHE A 99 4.59 -0.21 0.85
CA PHE A 99 4.27 0.82 1.84
C PHE A 99 5.54 1.66 2.10
N PRO A 100 5.69 2.82 1.46
CA PRO A 100 6.96 3.56 1.48
C PRO A 100 7.27 4.23 2.81
N GLU A 101 6.29 4.33 3.71
CA GLU A 101 6.51 4.78 5.09
C GLU A 101 7.46 3.86 5.86
N GLY A 102 7.49 2.58 5.49
CA GLY A 102 8.33 1.57 6.09
C GLY A 102 7.91 1.13 7.51
N THR A 103 6.88 1.70 8.07
CA THR A 103 6.27 1.30 9.34
C THR A 103 4.82 1.78 9.39
N ARG A 104 4.01 1.18 10.26
CA ARG A 104 2.63 1.63 10.52
C ARG A 104 2.63 2.93 11.31
N THR A 105 1.64 3.77 11.07
CA THR A 105 1.42 5.02 11.81
C THR A 105 0.25 4.85 12.78
N SER A 106 0.46 5.17 14.04
CA SER A 106 -0.63 5.41 14.99
C SER A 106 -1.31 6.74 14.65
N ALA A 107 -2.60 6.88 14.90
CA ALA A 107 -3.39 8.09 14.68
C ALA A 107 -3.61 8.54 13.22
N GLY A 108 -3.27 7.69 12.25
CA GLY A 108 -3.61 7.95 10.85
C GLY A 108 -2.80 9.06 10.17
N GLU A 109 -1.72 9.54 10.77
CA GLU A 109 -0.82 10.50 10.12
C GLU A 109 -0.03 9.84 8.97
N LEU A 110 0.15 10.57 7.88
CA LEU A 110 0.95 10.13 6.74
C LEU A 110 2.42 10.52 6.97
N ARG A 111 3.28 9.52 7.19
CA ARG A 111 4.73 9.72 7.36
C ARG A 111 5.42 10.11 6.06
N ARG A 112 6.69 10.49 6.20
CA ARG A 112 7.58 10.68 5.05
C ARG A 112 7.76 9.36 4.31
N PHE A 113 7.70 9.41 2.99
CA PHE A 113 7.96 8.27 2.12
C PHE A 113 9.46 8.09 1.89
N LYS A 114 9.89 6.83 1.86
CA LYS A 114 11.25 6.43 1.48
C LYS A 114 11.38 6.37 -0.04
N ASN A 115 12.55 6.66 -0.57
CA ASN A 115 12.78 6.74 -2.01
C ASN A 115 12.71 5.38 -2.74
N GLY A 116 12.93 4.24 -2.08
CA GLY A 116 13.17 2.95 -2.72
C GLY A 116 12.18 2.55 -3.83
N ALA A 117 10.87 2.70 -3.60
CA ALA A 117 9.85 2.41 -4.61
C ALA A 117 9.94 3.36 -5.81
N PHE A 118 10.22 4.62 -5.56
CA PHE A 118 10.30 5.68 -6.58
C PHE A 118 11.59 5.61 -7.39
N THR A 119 12.71 5.23 -6.75
CA THR A 119 13.97 4.92 -7.43
C THR A 119 13.78 3.76 -8.40
N LEU A 120 13.18 2.65 -7.94
CA LEU A 120 12.89 1.51 -8.79
C LEU A 120 11.97 1.90 -9.97
N ALA A 121 10.92 2.68 -9.70
CA ALA A 121 9.99 3.13 -10.71
C ALA A 121 10.67 3.96 -11.81
N ARG A 122 11.54 4.91 -11.46
CA ARG A 122 12.25 5.72 -12.42
C ARG A 122 13.29 4.93 -13.21
N GLN A 123 14.04 4.06 -12.52
CA GLN A 123 15.10 3.26 -13.14
C GLN A 123 14.58 2.31 -14.22
N TYR A 124 13.42 1.69 -13.99
CA TYR A 124 12.84 0.68 -14.88
C TYR A 124 11.60 1.16 -15.62
N ASN A 125 11.26 2.43 -15.50
CA ASN A 125 10.04 3.02 -16.09
C ASN A 125 8.75 2.29 -15.68
N PHE A 126 8.63 1.91 -14.40
CA PHE A 126 7.42 1.33 -13.85
C PHE A 126 6.44 2.42 -13.43
N ARG A 127 5.18 2.29 -13.81
CA ARG A 127 4.14 3.20 -13.34
C ARG A 127 4.01 3.14 -11.83
N ILE A 128 3.78 4.29 -11.20
CA ILE A 128 3.35 4.35 -9.81
C ILE A 128 1.82 4.40 -9.79
N GLN A 129 1.21 3.48 -9.05
CA GLN A 129 -0.23 3.47 -8.81
C GLN A 129 -0.49 3.85 -7.36
N PRO A 130 -0.89 5.11 -7.07
CA PRO A 130 -1.18 5.51 -5.71
C PRO A 130 -2.46 4.85 -5.21
N LEU A 131 -2.42 4.36 -3.98
CA LEU A 131 -3.54 3.70 -3.30
C LEU A 131 -3.73 4.34 -1.93
N VAL A 132 -4.97 4.64 -1.57
CA VAL A 132 -5.32 5.17 -0.26
C VAL A 132 -6.11 4.12 0.52
N LEU A 133 -5.65 3.83 1.72
CA LEU A 133 -6.30 2.93 2.67
C LEU A 133 -6.73 3.74 3.89
N GLU A 134 -8.02 3.67 4.24
CA GLU A 134 -8.56 4.39 5.41
C GLU A 134 -9.51 3.51 6.22
N GLY A 135 -9.50 3.66 7.54
CA GLY A 135 -10.32 2.93 8.50
C GLY A 135 -9.59 1.81 9.24
N GLY A 136 -8.44 1.35 8.72
CA GLY A 136 -7.66 0.26 9.33
C GLY A 136 -7.17 0.60 10.73
N HIS A 137 -6.74 1.83 10.98
CA HIS A 137 -6.27 2.29 12.29
C HIS A 137 -7.37 2.33 13.36
N LEU A 138 -8.64 2.47 12.96
CA LEU A 138 -9.80 2.41 13.87
C LEU A 138 -10.16 0.97 14.22
N ALA A 139 -10.02 0.06 13.26
CA ALA A 139 -10.33 -1.36 13.48
C ALA A 139 -9.25 -2.07 14.30
N MET A 140 -8.00 -1.77 14.05
CA MET A 140 -6.84 -2.36 14.74
C MET A 140 -5.69 -1.35 14.80
N PRO A 141 -5.61 -0.56 15.87
CA PRO A 141 -4.56 0.45 16.03
C PRO A 141 -3.14 -0.14 16.01
N ALA A 142 -2.18 0.63 15.55
CA ALA A 142 -0.78 0.23 15.56
C ALA A 142 -0.31 -0.06 17.01
N GLY A 143 0.29 -1.23 17.21
CA GLY A 143 0.74 -1.67 18.55
C GLY A 143 -0.35 -2.34 19.40
N SER A 144 -1.59 -2.44 18.93
CA SER A 144 -2.67 -3.16 19.59
C SER A 144 -3.05 -4.42 18.83
N TRP A 145 -3.44 -5.46 19.55
CA TRP A 145 -4.09 -6.67 19.03
C TRP A 145 -5.61 -6.65 19.24
N LYS A 146 -6.14 -5.56 19.83
CA LYS A 146 -7.58 -5.39 20.01
C LYS A 146 -8.22 -5.08 18.67
N LEU A 147 -9.20 -5.89 18.29
CA LEU A 147 -9.97 -5.74 17.08
C LEU A 147 -11.29 -5.07 17.41
N HIS A 148 -11.59 -3.95 16.74
CA HIS A 148 -12.86 -3.26 16.88
C HIS A 148 -13.81 -3.69 15.77
N PHE A 149 -14.99 -4.18 16.14
CA PHE A 149 -16.07 -4.54 15.23
C PHE A 149 -16.86 -3.29 14.80
N ARG A 150 -17.57 -3.38 13.66
CA ARG A 150 -18.36 -2.30 13.05
C ARG A 150 -17.47 -1.16 12.52
N GLN A 151 -16.62 -1.50 11.57
CA GLN A 151 -15.75 -0.53 10.91
C GLN A 151 -16.04 -0.46 9.40
N ARG A 152 -15.87 0.75 8.85
CA ARG A 152 -15.90 0.99 7.41
C ARG A 152 -14.48 1.21 6.91
N PHE A 153 -14.10 0.45 5.91
CA PHE A 153 -12.81 0.59 5.24
C PHE A 153 -13.02 1.23 3.87
N TYR A 154 -12.05 2.02 3.46
CA TYR A 154 -12.06 2.67 2.17
C TYR A 154 -10.75 2.35 1.45
N ILE A 155 -10.87 1.86 0.22
CA ILE A 155 -9.77 1.65 -0.70
C ILE A 155 -10.02 2.57 -1.89
N ARG A 156 -9.06 3.44 -2.19
CA ARG A 156 -9.14 4.38 -3.31
C ARG A 156 -7.92 4.23 -4.18
N ILE A 157 -8.13 3.79 -5.41
CA ILE A 157 -7.10 3.70 -6.43
C ILE A 157 -7.11 5.04 -7.15
N LEU A 158 -6.02 5.80 -7.05
CA LEU A 158 -5.89 7.12 -7.69
C LEU A 158 -5.39 6.94 -9.12
N GLU A 159 -5.33 8.04 -9.88
CA GLU A 159 -4.75 8.05 -11.22
C GLU A 159 -3.29 7.59 -11.20
N PRO A 160 -2.87 6.78 -12.18
CA PRO A 160 -1.50 6.32 -12.28
C PRO A 160 -0.56 7.48 -12.61
N VAL A 161 0.64 7.42 -12.08
CA VAL A 161 1.67 8.43 -12.24
C VAL A 161 2.81 7.87 -13.08
N ASP A 162 3.14 8.56 -14.16
CA ASP A 162 4.31 8.24 -14.99
C ASP A 162 5.57 8.80 -14.31
N PRO A 163 6.55 7.94 -13.95
CA PRO A 163 7.75 8.37 -13.25
C PRO A 163 8.67 9.26 -14.11
N GLN A 164 8.54 9.22 -15.45
CA GLN A 164 9.38 10.01 -16.36
C GLN A 164 8.93 11.48 -16.46
N GLN A 165 7.77 11.84 -15.93
CA GLN A 165 7.28 13.22 -15.88
C GLN A 165 7.97 14.08 -14.80
N PHE A 166 8.88 13.49 -14.02
CA PHE A 166 9.58 14.15 -12.91
C PHE A 166 11.08 14.12 -13.11
N ASP A 167 11.76 15.21 -12.81
CA ASP A 167 13.22 15.31 -12.98
C ASP A 167 13.97 14.52 -11.89
N THR A 168 13.41 14.43 -10.69
CA THR A 168 14.04 13.75 -9.54
C THR A 168 13.13 12.69 -8.91
N VAL A 169 13.76 11.75 -8.20
CA VAL A 169 13.05 10.74 -7.39
C VAL A 169 12.26 11.42 -6.27
N GLU A 170 12.81 12.47 -5.72
CA GLU A 170 12.24 13.26 -4.63
C GLU A 170 10.94 13.96 -5.06
N GLU A 171 10.93 14.57 -6.22
CA GLU A 171 9.74 15.21 -6.78
C GLU A 171 8.62 14.20 -7.03
N LEU A 172 8.92 13.07 -7.67
CA LEU A 172 7.97 11.99 -7.88
C LEU A 172 7.40 11.49 -6.54
N ARG A 173 8.26 11.23 -5.56
CA ARG A 173 7.87 10.78 -4.22
C ARG A 173 6.93 11.77 -3.54
N ASP A 174 7.31 13.04 -3.54
CA ASP A 174 6.57 14.08 -2.83
C ASP A 174 5.24 14.39 -3.52
N TYR A 175 5.21 14.34 -4.85
CA TYR A 175 3.98 14.41 -5.62
C TYR A 175 2.99 13.29 -5.24
N VAL A 176 3.44 12.02 -5.30
CA VAL A 176 2.60 10.86 -4.98
C VAL A 176 2.13 10.92 -3.52
N ARG A 177 3.02 11.29 -2.59
CA ARG A 177 2.67 11.47 -1.19
C ARG A 177 1.59 12.54 -1.01
N LYS A 178 1.68 13.66 -1.73
CA LYS A 178 0.70 14.76 -1.70
C LYS A 178 -0.67 14.31 -2.23
N GLN A 179 -0.71 13.52 -3.29
CA GLN A 179 -1.96 12.95 -3.82
C GLN A 179 -2.64 12.04 -2.79
N ILE A 180 -1.88 11.13 -2.17
CA ILE A 180 -2.39 10.24 -1.12
C ILE A 180 -2.88 11.06 0.09
N ALA A 181 -2.12 12.07 0.53
CA ALA A 181 -2.50 12.93 1.66
C ALA A 181 -3.83 13.65 1.42
N ARG A 182 -3.99 14.28 0.26
CA ARG A 182 -5.22 15.00 -0.12
C ARG A 182 -6.44 14.09 -0.13
N LYS A 183 -6.32 12.91 -0.72
CA LYS A 183 -7.44 11.97 -0.77
C LYS A 183 -7.78 11.40 0.61
N LEU A 184 -6.77 11.16 1.45
CA LEU A 184 -6.95 10.71 2.81
C LEU A 184 -7.68 11.76 3.67
N GLU A 185 -7.33 13.03 3.50
CA GLU A 185 -7.98 14.16 4.18
C GLU A 185 -9.46 14.31 3.73
N SER A 186 -9.72 14.24 2.42
CA SER A 186 -11.08 14.24 1.88
C SER A 186 -11.94 13.12 2.49
N LEU A 187 -11.43 11.88 2.53
CA LEU A 187 -12.18 10.75 3.10
C LEU A 187 -12.48 10.94 4.60
N ARG A 188 -11.64 11.64 5.33
CA ARG A 188 -11.83 11.91 6.75
C ARG A 188 -12.79 13.06 7.01
N SER A 189 -12.80 14.08 6.15
CA SER A 189 -13.77 15.18 6.23
C SER A 189 -15.18 14.66 5.94
N ASP A 190 -15.36 13.83 4.91
CA ASP A 190 -16.65 13.27 4.54
C ASP A 190 -17.25 12.41 5.67
N LYS A 191 -16.40 11.65 6.39
CA LYS A 191 -16.83 10.87 7.56
C LYS A 191 -17.35 11.74 8.70
N ARG A 192 -16.71 12.88 8.96
CA ARG A 192 -17.14 13.81 10.03
C ARG A 192 -18.52 14.39 9.76
N HIS A 193 -18.85 14.67 8.51
CA HIS A 193 -20.15 15.20 8.12
C HIS A 193 -21.26 14.12 8.08
N SER A 194 -20.90 12.84 7.92
CA SER A 194 -21.88 11.72 7.90
C SER A 194 -22.24 11.18 9.28
N THR A 195 -21.56 11.63 10.35
CA THR A 195 -21.79 11.23 11.75
C THR A 195 -22.40 12.34 12.61
N ALA A 196 -22.60 13.52 12.07
CA ALA A 196 -23.32 14.63 12.67
C ALA A 196 -24.78 14.65 12.16
#